data_e52b3ffd10ffd9202a761a3012a6a615
#
_entry.id   e52b3ffd10ffd9202a761a3012a6a615
#
_cell.length_a   1.000
_cell.length_b   1.000
_cell.length_c   1.000
_cell.angle_alpha   90.00
_cell.angle_beta   90.00
_cell.angle_gamma   90.00
#
_symmetry.space_group_name_H-M   'P 1'
#
loop_
_entity.id
_entity.type
_entity.pdbx_description
1 polymer ?
#
loop_
_entity_poly.entity_id
_entity_poly.type
_entity_poly.pdbx_seq_one_letter_code
_entity_poly.pdbx_strand_id
1 'polypeptide(L)'
;MMRAVLAAVLATTVILPATVATAGPIEDRKAIMKGNGRDTKMGGDMLKGVTPFDAATANKILANYAAAAKAFPAHFPATSKTGGETEASSAIWSMPADWKIATDKFQKDTVAAAALKPTDAASFGKAFGMVTANCKSCHEGFRIKKG
;
A
#
# COMPACT_ATOMS: atom_id res chain seq x y z
N MET A 1 45.16 21.06 -55.67
CA MET A 1 44.90 19.98 -54.72
C MET A 1 44.38 20.62 -53.42
N MET A 2 43.05 20.68 -53.23
CA MET A 2 42.42 21.28 -52.08
C MET A 2 41.93 20.14 -51.12
N ARG A 3 42.51 20.05 -49.91
CA ARG A 3 42.11 19.09 -48.89
C ARG A 3 41.03 19.73 -48.03
N ALA A 4 39.80 19.22 -48.15
CA ALA A 4 38.69 19.58 -47.26
C ALA A 4 38.85 18.79 -45.94
N VAL A 5 38.94 19.51 -44.81
CA VAL A 5 38.92 18.94 -43.44
C VAL A 5 37.47 18.99 -42.96
N LEU A 6 36.83 17.79 -42.86
CA LEU A 6 35.54 17.66 -42.20
C LEU A 6 35.76 17.66 -40.68
N ALA A 7 35.27 18.67 -40.00
CA ALA A 7 35.19 18.69 -38.53
C ALA A 7 33.89 17.99 -38.09
N ALA A 8 34.01 16.84 -37.46
CA ALA A 8 32.88 16.12 -36.85
C ALA A 8 32.59 16.75 -35.48
N VAL A 9 31.43 17.36 -35.33
CA VAL A 9 30.90 17.86 -34.03
C VAL A 9 30.23 16.70 -33.31
N LEU A 10 30.84 16.17 -32.26
CA LEU A 10 30.21 15.23 -31.36
C LEU A 10 29.22 15.99 -30.43
N ALA A 11 27.94 15.83 -30.66
CA ALA A 11 26.90 16.27 -29.77
C ALA A 11 26.79 15.30 -28.58
N THR A 12 27.30 15.68 -27.40
CA THR A 12 27.11 14.94 -26.15
C THR A 12 25.71 15.24 -25.60
N THR A 13 24.81 14.27 -25.73
CA THR A 13 23.48 14.31 -25.06
C THR A 13 23.65 14.07 -23.56
N VAL A 14 23.43 15.11 -22.75
CA VAL A 14 23.36 15.01 -21.29
C VAL A 14 21.99 14.42 -20.93
N ILE A 15 21.95 13.15 -20.50
CA ILE A 15 20.76 12.51 -19.94
C ILE A 15 20.66 12.96 -18.48
N LEU A 16 19.76 13.92 -18.18
CA LEU A 16 19.41 14.24 -16.79
C LEU A 16 18.59 13.09 -16.20
N PRO A 17 18.93 12.59 -15.00
CA PRO A 17 18.09 11.63 -14.32
C PRO A 17 16.75 12.30 -13.97
N ALA A 18 15.64 11.72 -14.44
CA ALA A 18 14.31 12.12 -14.05
C ALA A 18 14.15 11.81 -12.56
N THR A 19 14.13 12.84 -11.69
CA THR A 19 13.76 12.71 -10.30
C THR A 19 12.28 12.35 -10.24
N VAL A 20 11.97 11.09 -9.88
CA VAL A 20 10.61 10.68 -9.54
C VAL A 20 10.23 11.45 -8.29
N ALA A 21 9.40 12.47 -8.44
CA ALA A 21 8.84 13.21 -7.31
C ALA A 21 7.96 12.22 -6.51
N THR A 22 8.39 11.86 -5.31
CA THR A 22 7.55 11.13 -4.36
C THR A 22 6.42 12.06 -3.93
N ALA A 23 5.17 11.57 -4.01
CA ALA A 23 3.98 12.39 -3.74
C ALA A 23 3.90 12.90 -2.29
N GLY A 24 4.75 12.39 -1.41
CA GLY A 24 4.84 12.75 0.01
C GLY A 24 4.06 11.78 0.92
N PRO A 25 4.40 11.76 2.22
CA PRO A 25 3.92 10.72 3.13
C PRO A 25 2.38 10.69 3.30
N ILE A 26 1.70 11.83 3.16
CA ILE A 26 0.23 11.87 3.23
C ILE A 26 -0.37 11.19 2.00
N GLU A 27 0.09 11.53 0.81
CA GLU A 27 -0.44 10.95 -0.43
C GLU A 27 -0.06 9.46 -0.55
N ASP A 28 1.13 9.09 -0.10
CA ASP A 28 1.59 7.70 -0.12
C ASP A 28 0.70 6.80 0.76
N ARG A 29 0.42 7.22 2.02
CA ARG A 29 -0.48 6.43 2.89
C ARG A 29 -1.92 6.39 2.39
N LYS A 30 -2.42 7.46 1.75
CA LYS A 30 -3.73 7.48 1.07
C LYS A 30 -3.76 6.51 -0.10
N ALA A 31 -2.70 6.48 -0.92
CA ALA A 31 -2.58 5.55 -2.04
C ALA A 31 -2.57 4.10 -1.58
N ILE A 32 -1.82 3.77 -0.51
CA ILE A 32 -1.81 2.44 0.12
C ILE A 32 -3.22 2.04 0.56
N MET A 33 -3.94 2.91 1.30
CA MET A 33 -5.29 2.61 1.77
C MET A 33 -6.31 2.51 0.63
N LYS A 34 -6.17 3.30 -0.42
CA LYS A 34 -6.97 3.17 -1.64
C LYS A 34 -6.72 1.83 -2.34
N GLY A 35 -5.47 1.35 -2.36
CA GLY A 35 -5.09 0.02 -2.83
C GLY A 35 -5.78 -1.08 -2.03
N ASN A 36 -5.65 -1.03 -0.71
CA ASN A 36 -6.30 -1.97 0.21
C ASN A 36 -7.83 -1.98 0.01
N GLY A 37 -8.46 -0.82 -0.19
CA GLY A 37 -9.91 -0.73 -0.45
C GLY A 37 -10.32 -1.44 -1.74
N ARG A 38 -9.55 -1.31 -2.83
CA ARG A 38 -9.80 -2.04 -4.09
C ARG A 38 -9.66 -3.54 -3.89
N ASP A 39 -8.60 -3.98 -3.22
CA ASP A 39 -8.35 -5.40 -2.93
C ASP A 39 -9.44 -5.98 -2.03
N THR A 40 -9.91 -5.22 -1.03
CA THR A 40 -11.04 -5.61 -0.16
C THR A 40 -12.33 -5.79 -0.96
N LYS A 41 -12.63 -4.86 -1.88
CA LYS A 41 -13.80 -5.00 -2.73
C LYS A 41 -13.70 -6.23 -3.63
N MET A 42 -12.57 -6.40 -4.31
CA MET A 42 -12.34 -7.51 -5.24
C MET A 42 -12.41 -8.86 -4.53
N GLY A 43 -11.75 -9.00 -3.37
CA GLY A 43 -11.81 -10.21 -2.55
C GLY A 43 -13.21 -10.50 -2.04
N GLY A 44 -13.92 -9.45 -1.59
CA GLY A 44 -15.30 -9.57 -1.13
C GLY A 44 -16.28 -9.99 -2.25
N ASP A 45 -16.10 -9.48 -3.47
CA ASP A 45 -16.91 -9.84 -4.63
C ASP A 45 -16.71 -11.33 -5.01
N MET A 46 -15.46 -11.84 -4.95
CA MET A 46 -15.18 -13.27 -5.16
C MET A 46 -15.83 -14.15 -4.07
N LEU A 47 -15.76 -13.74 -2.81
CA LEU A 47 -16.35 -14.52 -1.69
C LEU A 47 -17.89 -14.53 -1.71
N LYS A 48 -18.51 -13.48 -2.26
CA LYS A 48 -19.97 -13.40 -2.44
C LYS A 48 -20.46 -14.05 -3.73
N GLY A 49 -19.57 -14.56 -4.57
CA GLY A 49 -19.94 -15.11 -5.87
C GLY A 49 -20.37 -14.06 -6.90
N VAL A 50 -20.11 -12.75 -6.66
CA VAL A 50 -20.36 -11.67 -7.63
C VAL A 50 -19.40 -11.81 -8.82
N THR A 51 -18.17 -12.24 -8.55
CA THR A 51 -17.19 -12.63 -9.56
C THR A 51 -16.72 -14.06 -9.30
N PRO A 52 -16.38 -14.85 -10.33
CA PRO A 52 -15.80 -16.17 -10.16
C PRO A 52 -14.53 -16.10 -9.29
N PHE A 53 -14.33 -17.14 -8.44
CA PHE A 53 -13.10 -17.24 -7.69
C PHE A 53 -11.92 -17.53 -8.63
N ASP A 54 -10.84 -16.75 -8.45
CA ASP A 54 -9.56 -16.93 -9.14
C ASP A 54 -8.41 -16.98 -8.12
N ALA A 55 -7.74 -18.12 -8.04
CA ALA A 55 -6.68 -18.36 -7.06
C ALA A 55 -5.48 -17.42 -7.25
N ALA A 56 -5.13 -17.05 -8.49
CA ALA A 56 -4.02 -16.15 -8.75
C ALA A 56 -4.33 -14.74 -8.24
N THR A 57 -5.54 -14.25 -8.52
CA THR A 57 -6.04 -12.96 -8.02
C THR A 57 -6.14 -12.96 -6.50
N ALA A 58 -6.68 -14.01 -5.89
CA ALA A 58 -6.79 -14.15 -4.44
C ALA A 58 -5.42 -14.08 -3.75
N ASN A 59 -4.43 -14.81 -4.26
CA ASN A 59 -3.06 -14.78 -3.74
C ASN A 59 -2.39 -13.43 -3.96
N LYS A 60 -2.66 -12.74 -5.09
CA LYS A 60 -2.17 -11.38 -5.35
C LYS A 60 -2.73 -10.37 -4.36
N ILE A 61 -4.02 -10.44 -4.04
CA ILE A 61 -4.66 -9.60 -3.02
C ILE A 61 -3.95 -9.77 -1.67
N LEU A 62 -3.72 -11.00 -1.22
CA LEU A 62 -3.04 -11.26 0.05
C LEU A 62 -1.59 -10.75 0.05
N ALA A 63 -0.88 -10.91 -1.06
CA ALA A 63 0.48 -10.38 -1.21
C ALA A 63 0.50 -8.85 -1.20
N ASN A 64 -0.48 -8.18 -1.83
CA ASN A 64 -0.62 -6.73 -1.80
C ASN A 64 -0.84 -6.22 -0.37
N TYR A 65 -1.69 -6.87 0.43
CA TYR A 65 -1.89 -6.52 1.83
C TYR A 65 -0.60 -6.67 2.65
N ALA A 66 0.19 -7.73 2.44
CA ALA A 66 1.45 -7.90 3.14
C ALA A 66 2.47 -6.81 2.77
N ALA A 67 2.56 -6.43 1.50
CA ALA A 67 3.39 -5.33 1.03
C ALA A 67 2.93 -3.98 1.60
N ALA A 68 1.61 -3.73 1.59
CA ALA A 68 1.01 -2.53 2.17
C ALA A 68 1.29 -2.42 3.67
N ALA A 69 1.07 -3.49 4.43
CA ALA A 69 1.29 -3.51 5.88
C ALA A 69 2.76 -3.24 6.25
N LYS A 70 3.71 -3.75 5.46
CA LYS A 70 5.14 -3.51 5.63
C LYS A 70 5.50 -2.04 5.37
N ALA A 71 4.95 -1.43 4.32
CA ALA A 71 5.31 -0.07 3.90
C ALA A 71 4.62 1.00 4.74
N PHE A 72 3.38 0.76 5.18
CA PHE A 72 2.47 1.76 5.73
C PHE A 72 3.02 2.57 6.91
N PRO A 73 3.67 1.97 7.93
CA PRO A 73 4.14 2.71 9.11
C PRO A 73 5.17 3.81 8.79
N ALA A 74 5.96 3.66 7.72
CA ALA A 74 6.96 4.63 7.32
C ALA A 74 6.37 5.97 6.84
N HIS A 75 5.07 6.00 6.48
CA HIS A 75 4.40 7.19 5.95
C HIS A 75 3.74 8.08 7.02
N PHE A 76 4.20 7.98 8.27
CA PHE A 76 3.71 8.79 9.40
C PHE A 76 4.82 9.57 10.12
N PRO A 77 5.73 10.24 9.41
CA PRO A 77 6.70 11.11 10.07
C PRO A 77 5.99 12.26 10.80
N ALA A 78 6.61 12.82 11.84
CA ALA A 78 6.02 13.91 12.62
C ALA A 78 5.62 15.13 11.78
N THR A 79 6.31 15.37 10.67
CA THR A 79 6.05 16.45 9.71
C THR A 79 4.76 16.25 8.91
N SER A 80 4.16 15.05 8.94
CA SER A 80 2.91 14.72 8.21
C SER A 80 1.67 14.64 9.10
N LYS A 81 1.74 15.17 10.32
CA LYS A 81 0.59 15.26 11.25
C LYS A 81 -0.52 16.16 10.72
N THR A 82 -0.12 17.24 10.08
CA THR A 82 -0.99 18.28 9.53
C THR A 82 -0.60 18.57 8.09
N GLY A 83 -1.44 19.32 7.40
CA GLY A 83 -1.25 19.61 5.98
C GLY A 83 -1.93 18.58 5.09
N GLY A 84 -2.34 19.00 3.90
CA GLY A 84 -3.07 18.16 2.97
C GLY A 84 -4.41 17.63 3.52
N GLU A 85 -5.09 16.82 2.75
CA GLU A 85 -6.30 16.14 3.19
C GLU A 85 -5.93 14.80 3.82
N THR A 86 -5.78 14.76 5.14
CA THR A 86 -5.53 13.54 5.90
C THR A 86 -6.69 13.19 6.81
N GLU A 87 -6.95 11.89 6.96
CA GLU A 87 -7.87 11.33 7.98
C GLU A 87 -7.08 10.61 9.09
N ALA A 88 -5.76 10.76 9.13
CA ALA A 88 -4.94 10.22 10.20
C ALA A 88 -5.26 10.94 11.53
N SER A 89 -5.64 10.17 12.56
CA SER A 89 -5.88 10.69 13.90
C SER A 89 -4.56 11.13 14.55
N SER A 90 -4.61 12.17 15.38
CA SER A 90 -3.49 12.58 16.23
C SER A 90 -2.99 11.47 17.17
N ALA A 91 -3.85 10.49 17.46
CA ALA A 91 -3.53 9.32 18.30
C ALA A 91 -2.32 8.53 17.76
N ILE A 92 -2.08 8.54 16.45
CA ILE A 92 -0.90 7.90 15.84
C ILE A 92 0.41 8.41 16.45
N TRP A 93 0.47 9.69 16.77
CA TRP A 93 1.68 10.32 17.32
C TRP A 93 1.63 10.56 18.84
N SER A 94 0.45 10.60 19.43
CA SER A 94 0.31 10.75 20.90
C SER A 94 0.29 9.41 21.63
N MET A 95 -0.02 8.31 20.91
CA MET A 95 -0.08 6.94 21.46
C MET A 95 0.82 6.01 20.60
N PRO A 96 2.13 6.25 20.53
CA PRO A 96 3.01 5.55 19.59
C PRO A 96 3.14 4.04 19.90
N ALA A 97 2.99 3.64 21.16
CA ALA A 97 3.01 2.24 21.56
C ALA A 97 1.79 1.49 21.00
N ASP A 98 0.59 2.06 21.14
CA ASP A 98 -0.65 1.44 20.63
C ASP A 98 -0.68 1.43 19.10
N TRP A 99 -0.18 2.50 18.47
CA TRP A 99 0.01 2.54 17.01
C TRP A 99 0.95 1.42 16.53
N LYS A 100 2.07 1.22 17.23
CA LYS A 100 3.01 0.15 16.90
C LYS A 100 2.36 -1.23 17.05
N ILE A 101 1.63 -1.47 18.14
CA ILE A 101 0.92 -2.74 18.37
C ILE A 101 -0.07 -3.00 17.21
N ALA A 102 -0.86 -1.99 16.80
CA ALA A 102 -1.82 -2.15 15.73
C ALA A 102 -1.15 -2.44 14.37
N THR A 103 -0.07 -1.75 14.04
CA THR A 103 0.66 -1.95 12.77
C THR A 103 1.42 -3.28 12.75
N ASP A 104 2.06 -3.68 13.85
CA ASP A 104 2.74 -4.96 13.98
C ASP A 104 1.74 -6.13 13.82
N LYS A 105 0.57 -6.02 14.46
CA LYS A 105 -0.51 -7.01 14.32
C LYS A 105 -0.96 -7.11 12.86
N PHE A 106 -1.22 -5.99 12.21
CA PHE A 106 -1.63 -5.97 10.81
C PHE A 106 -0.56 -6.62 9.91
N GLN A 107 0.71 -6.29 10.13
CA GLN A 107 1.82 -6.89 9.37
C GLN A 107 1.91 -8.40 9.61
N LYS A 108 1.82 -8.85 10.87
CA LYS A 108 1.84 -10.27 11.21
C LYS A 108 0.70 -11.04 10.53
N ASP A 109 -0.52 -10.53 10.63
CA ASP A 109 -1.69 -11.22 10.10
C ASP A 109 -1.69 -11.26 8.56
N THR A 110 -1.24 -10.18 7.90
CA THR A 110 -1.14 -10.15 6.43
C THR A 110 -0.06 -11.10 5.90
N VAL A 111 1.09 -11.19 6.57
CA VAL A 111 2.16 -12.14 6.20
C VAL A 111 1.67 -13.57 6.40
N ALA A 112 1.01 -13.87 7.52
CA ALA A 112 0.45 -15.19 7.79
C ALA A 112 -0.62 -15.56 6.76
N ALA A 113 -1.52 -14.64 6.43
CA ALA A 113 -2.55 -14.86 5.42
C ALA A 113 -1.96 -15.13 4.03
N ALA A 114 -0.95 -14.36 3.61
CA ALA A 114 -0.26 -14.55 2.32
C ALA A 114 0.48 -15.89 2.24
N ALA A 115 0.97 -16.40 3.37
CA ALA A 115 1.66 -17.69 3.43
C ALA A 115 0.73 -18.90 3.23
N LEU A 116 -0.59 -18.74 3.46
CA LEU A 116 -1.57 -19.83 3.31
C LEU A 116 -1.79 -20.28 1.87
N LYS A 117 -1.47 -19.42 0.87
CA LYS A 117 -1.57 -19.75 -0.56
C LYS A 117 -2.92 -20.40 -0.94
N PRO A 118 -4.07 -19.78 -0.66
CA PRO A 118 -5.37 -20.39 -0.89
C PRO A 118 -5.59 -20.77 -2.35
N THR A 119 -6.23 -21.93 -2.57
CA THR A 119 -6.53 -22.49 -3.89
C THR A 119 -8.04 -22.50 -4.20
N ASP A 120 -8.87 -22.20 -3.20
CA ASP A 120 -10.33 -22.17 -3.31
C ASP A 120 -10.94 -21.02 -2.48
N ALA A 121 -12.22 -20.72 -2.70
CA ALA A 121 -12.91 -19.61 -2.04
C ALA A 121 -13.00 -19.79 -0.51
N ALA A 122 -13.10 -21.03 -0.01
CA ALA A 122 -13.24 -21.28 1.42
C ALA A 122 -11.91 -21.00 2.17
N SER A 123 -10.80 -21.49 1.63
CA SER A 123 -9.46 -21.22 2.17
C SER A 123 -9.08 -19.74 2.03
N PHE A 124 -9.45 -19.10 0.90
CA PHE A 124 -9.29 -17.66 0.74
C PHE A 124 -10.11 -16.87 1.75
N GLY A 125 -11.37 -17.25 2.00
CA GLY A 125 -12.22 -16.56 2.99
C GLY A 125 -11.62 -16.55 4.39
N LYS A 126 -10.96 -17.62 4.80
CA LYS A 126 -10.22 -17.69 6.08
C LYS A 126 -9.04 -16.71 6.08
N ALA A 127 -8.19 -16.77 5.06
CA ALA A 127 -7.02 -15.88 4.93
C ALA A 127 -7.44 -14.41 4.84
N PHE A 128 -8.45 -14.10 4.05
CA PHE A 128 -8.99 -12.75 3.87
C PHE A 128 -9.60 -12.20 5.18
N GLY A 129 -10.32 -13.04 5.93
CA GLY A 129 -10.86 -12.69 7.25
C GLY A 129 -9.79 -12.31 8.26
N MET A 130 -8.64 -13.00 8.27
CA MET A 130 -7.49 -12.64 9.13
C MET A 130 -7.01 -11.22 8.87
N VAL A 131 -6.95 -10.81 7.60
CA VAL A 131 -6.51 -9.47 7.21
C VAL A 131 -7.57 -8.42 7.55
N THR A 132 -8.81 -8.63 7.10
CA THR A 132 -9.89 -7.64 7.19
C THR A 132 -10.36 -7.36 8.61
N ALA A 133 -10.17 -8.30 9.54
CA ALA A 133 -10.41 -8.10 10.98
C ALA A 133 -9.61 -6.91 11.56
N ASN A 134 -8.43 -6.61 10.99
CA ASN A 134 -7.62 -5.47 11.43
C ASN A 134 -8.16 -4.10 10.96
N CYS A 135 -8.94 -4.07 9.87
CA CYS A 135 -9.40 -2.80 9.29
C CYS A 135 -10.23 -1.98 10.28
N LYS A 136 -11.21 -2.63 10.93
CA LYS A 136 -12.11 -1.97 11.88
C LYS A 136 -11.36 -1.46 13.09
N SER A 137 -10.61 -2.32 13.76
CA SER A 137 -9.93 -1.98 15.03
C SER A 137 -8.90 -0.86 14.84
N CYS A 138 -8.12 -0.89 13.77
CA CYS A 138 -7.16 0.16 13.47
C CYS A 138 -7.86 1.49 13.13
N HIS A 139 -8.90 1.47 12.29
CA HIS A 139 -9.65 2.67 11.93
C HIS A 139 -10.43 3.30 13.09
N GLU A 140 -10.90 2.52 14.06
CA GLU A 140 -11.55 3.04 15.25
C GLU A 140 -10.60 3.87 16.12
N GLY A 141 -9.33 3.47 16.26
CA GLY A 141 -8.35 4.16 17.09
C GLY A 141 -7.57 5.27 16.36
N PHE A 142 -7.29 5.08 15.07
CA PHE A 142 -6.27 5.87 14.36
C PHE A 142 -6.76 6.59 13.11
N ARG A 143 -8.07 6.55 12.82
CA ARG A 143 -8.68 7.28 11.70
C ARG A 143 -9.75 8.25 12.18
N ILE A 144 -9.71 9.50 11.68
CA ILE A 144 -10.78 10.49 11.87
C ILE A 144 -11.86 10.19 10.82
N LYS A 145 -13.13 10.02 11.27
CA LYS A 145 -14.27 10.01 10.36
C LYS A 145 -14.55 11.46 9.96
N LYS A 146 -14.36 11.80 8.69
CA LYS A 146 -14.95 13.02 8.15
C LYS A 146 -16.43 12.73 7.92
N GLY A 147 -17.29 13.56 8.49
CA GLY A 147 -18.73 13.52 8.28
C GLY A 147 -19.10 13.75 6.82
#